data_b1e80e46eda43ab81f346e1c6da465c7
#
_entry.id   b1e80e46eda43ab81f346e1c6da465c7
#
_cell.length_a   1.000
_cell.length_b   1.000
_cell.length_c   1.000
_cell.angle_alpha   90.00
_cell.angle_beta   90.00
_cell.angle_gamma   90.00
#
_symmetry.space_group_name_H-M   'P 1'
#
loop_
_entity.id
_entity.type
_entity.pdbx_description
1 polymer ?
#
loop_
_entity_poly.entity_id
_entity_poly.type
_entity_poly.pdbx_seq_one_letter_code
_entity_poly.pdbx_strand_id
1 'polypeptide(L)'
;MIKFFRKIRQKLLSENKLSKYLIYAIGEVILVVIGILIALQINNWNEERKDTSELNQYKQRLIKQFQKDSTDLWSFNEGSKYMMPIFNTLDSTFRENLNGNINKDSLIKIPVFITLQSEFISGTYALNELNNTGKMSLFKNDTLKDKLTEYQVLIQQQHNIIGRTKNKFDEFDKLLIRKSKFADRNYLIEANEIDEDAFMNEYWFIDATRKAQQLIYQNITKTNHEIIKLLRK
;
A
#
# COMPACT_ATOMS: atom_id res chain seq x y z
N MET A 1 20.75 38.34 -39.66
CA MET A 1 19.38 38.46 -40.19
C MET A 1 18.77 39.85 -39.92
N ILE A 2 18.84 40.41 -38.71
CA ILE A 2 18.22 41.70 -38.32
C ILE A 2 18.62 42.89 -39.23
N LYS A 3 19.89 42.99 -39.67
CA LYS A 3 20.36 44.09 -40.56
C LYS A 3 19.75 44.05 -41.98
N PHE A 4 19.45 42.86 -42.50
CA PHE A 4 18.85 42.67 -43.81
C PHE A 4 17.40 43.16 -43.86
N PHE A 5 16.58 42.70 -42.91
CA PHE A 5 15.18 43.11 -42.80
C PHE A 5 15.04 44.60 -42.46
N ARG A 6 15.96 45.18 -41.69
CA ARG A 6 15.97 46.63 -41.42
C ARG A 6 16.20 47.46 -42.69
N LYS A 7 17.11 47.03 -43.59
CA LYS A 7 17.34 47.74 -44.89
C LYS A 7 16.11 47.70 -45.80
N ILE A 8 15.44 46.56 -45.89
CA ILE A 8 14.23 46.39 -46.69
C ILE A 8 13.12 47.31 -46.15
N ARG A 9 12.90 47.37 -44.85
CA ARG A 9 11.90 48.24 -44.21
C ARG A 9 12.18 49.72 -44.45
N GLN A 10 13.42 50.16 -44.33
CA GLN A 10 13.82 51.54 -44.61
C GLN A 10 13.57 51.93 -46.06
N LYS A 11 13.83 51.04 -47.01
CA LYS A 11 13.60 51.28 -48.42
C LYS A 11 12.09 51.39 -48.78
N LEU A 12 11.25 50.52 -48.18
CA LEU A 12 9.80 50.54 -48.40
C LEU A 12 9.13 51.78 -47.82
N LEU A 13 9.65 52.31 -46.71
CA LEU A 13 9.20 53.55 -46.10
C LEU A 13 9.58 54.79 -46.93
N SER A 14 10.81 54.81 -47.45
CA SER A 14 11.27 55.92 -48.28
C SER A 14 10.55 56.00 -49.63
N GLU A 15 10.00 54.90 -50.18
CA GLU A 15 9.23 54.81 -51.38
C GLU A 15 7.71 55.04 -51.20
N ASN A 16 7.23 55.47 -50.01
CA ASN A 16 5.82 55.67 -49.64
C ASN A 16 4.91 54.42 -49.85
N LYS A 17 5.47 53.23 -49.77
CA LYS A 17 4.74 51.92 -49.96
C LYS A 17 4.28 51.33 -48.65
N LEU A 18 3.46 52.06 -47.89
CA LEU A 18 3.00 51.68 -46.54
C LEU A 18 2.34 50.29 -46.44
N SER A 19 1.50 49.94 -47.49
CA SER A 19 0.84 48.61 -47.50
C SER A 19 1.83 47.46 -47.65
N LYS A 20 2.87 47.59 -48.43
CA LYS A 20 3.94 46.58 -48.52
C LYS A 20 4.77 46.49 -47.28
N TYR A 21 5.04 47.61 -46.61
CA TYR A 21 5.72 47.65 -45.31
C TYR A 21 4.95 46.87 -44.25
N LEU A 22 3.60 47.06 -44.15
CA LEU A 22 2.74 46.34 -43.20
C LEU A 22 2.74 44.84 -43.46
N ILE A 23 2.66 44.39 -44.69
CA ILE A 23 2.71 42.96 -45.03
C ILE A 23 4.04 42.35 -44.61
N TYR A 24 5.16 43.03 -44.84
CA TYR A 24 6.48 42.58 -44.40
C TYR A 24 6.60 42.53 -42.86
N ALA A 25 6.08 43.56 -42.16
CA ALA A 25 6.10 43.60 -40.70
C ALA A 25 5.27 42.47 -40.10
N ILE A 26 4.08 42.20 -40.63
CA ILE A 26 3.23 41.05 -40.21
C ILE A 26 3.96 39.73 -40.49
N GLY A 27 4.56 39.56 -41.64
CA GLY A 27 5.33 38.37 -42.00
C GLY A 27 6.49 38.11 -41.02
N GLU A 28 7.22 39.18 -40.61
CA GLU A 28 8.30 39.08 -39.61
C GLU A 28 7.78 38.63 -38.26
N VAL A 29 6.65 39.18 -37.79
CA VAL A 29 6.01 38.77 -36.53
C VAL A 29 5.57 37.32 -36.60
N ILE A 30 4.92 36.89 -37.68
CA ILE A 30 4.49 35.50 -37.85
C ILE A 30 5.69 34.55 -37.83
N LEU A 31 6.80 34.90 -38.47
CA LEU A 31 8.01 34.06 -38.50
C LEU A 31 8.63 33.90 -37.12
N VAL A 32 8.65 34.98 -36.30
CA VAL A 32 9.10 34.94 -34.91
C VAL A 32 8.18 34.06 -34.05
N VAL A 33 6.85 34.21 -34.21
CA VAL A 33 5.86 33.40 -33.50
C VAL A 33 6.03 31.92 -33.84
N ILE A 34 6.18 31.59 -35.13
CA ILE A 34 6.43 30.19 -35.55
C ILE A 34 7.73 29.65 -34.91
N GLY A 35 8.80 30.44 -34.87
CA GLY A 35 10.05 30.04 -34.22
C GLY A 35 9.90 29.73 -32.73
N ILE A 36 9.13 30.55 -32.00
CA ILE A 36 8.81 30.32 -30.59
C ILE A 36 7.96 29.05 -30.41
N LEU A 37 6.93 28.87 -31.24
CA LEU A 37 6.07 27.69 -31.19
C LEU A 37 6.85 26.40 -31.45
N ILE A 38 7.76 26.39 -32.43
CA ILE A 38 8.63 25.24 -32.71
C ILE A 38 9.54 24.96 -31.49
N ALA A 39 10.15 25.99 -30.92
CA ALA A 39 11.01 25.82 -29.74
C ALA A 39 10.25 25.24 -28.56
N LEU A 40 9.03 25.74 -28.28
CA LEU A 40 8.15 25.20 -27.22
C LEU A 40 7.75 23.75 -27.52
N GLN A 41 7.42 23.42 -28.76
CA GLN A 41 7.04 22.06 -29.15
C GLN A 41 8.20 21.06 -28.96
N ILE A 42 9.43 21.45 -29.29
CA ILE A 42 10.63 20.63 -29.07
C ILE A 42 10.87 20.44 -27.57
N ASN A 43 10.70 21.49 -26.77
CA ASN A 43 10.85 21.39 -25.31
C ASN A 43 9.80 20.44 -24.71
N ASN A 44 8.52 20.62 -25.06
CA ASN A 44 7.43 19.77 -24.58
C ASN A 44 7.66 18.30 -24.96
N TRP A 45 8.07 18.03 -26.20
CA TRP A 45 8.38 16.68 -26.65
C TRP A 45 9.54 16.04 -25.85
N ASN A 46 10.57 16.82 -25.53
CA ASN A 46 11.68 16.34 -24.71
C ASN A 46 11.24 16.05 -23.26
N GLU A 47 10.37 16.88 -22.66
CA GLU A 47 9.78 16.65 -21.34
C GLU A 47 8.90 15.39 -21.35
N GLU A 48 7.99 15.24 -22.30
CA GLU A 48 7.16 14.05 -22.44
C GLU A 48 7.98 12.75 -22.56
N ARG A 49 9.11 12.81 -23.28
CA ARG A 49 10.02 11.65 -23.40
C ARG A 49 10.68 11.32 -22.08
N LYS A 50 11.11 12.32 -21.29
CA LYS A 50 11.68 12.12 -19.96
C LYS A 50 10.65 11.53 -19.00
N ASP A 51 9.44 12.12 -18.98
CA ASP A 51 8.34 11.68 -18.13
C ASP A 51 7.92 10.23 -18.46
N THR A 52 7.86 9.87 -19.73
CA THR A 52 7.57 8.49 -20.16
C THR A 52 8.65 7.52 -19.71
N SER A 53 9.93 7.88 -19.80
CA SER A 53 11.04 7.06 -19.33
C SER A 53 10.98 6.87 -17.81
N GLU A 54 10.74 7.94 -17.06
CA GLU A 54 10.61 7.92 -15.61
C GLU A 54 9.40 7.09 -15.16
N LEU A 55 8.24 7.29 -15.79
CA LEU A 55 7.04 6.49 -15.54
C LEU A 55 7.31 4.98 -15.70
N ASN A 56 8.01 4.59 -16.79
CA ASN A 56 8.33 3.19 -17.02
C ASN A 56 9.25 2.62 -15.95
N GLN A 57 10.22 3.39 -15.46
CA GLN A 57 11.08 2.98 -14.34
C GLN A 57 10.25 2.77 -13.06
N TYR A 58 9.35 3.69 -12.71
CA TYR A 58 8.46 3.53 -11.56
C TYR A 58 7.53 2.32 -11.71
N LYS A 59 6.93 2.11 -12.89
CA LYS A 59 6.11 0.92 -13.17
C LYS A 59 6.88 -0.38 -12.87
N GLN A 60 8.11 -0.50 -13.36
CA GLN A 60 8.93 -1.70 -13.13
C GLN A 60 9.29 -1.90 -11.65
N ARG A 61 9.62 -0.83 -10.95
CA ARG A 61 9.94 -0.88 -9.50
C ARG A 61 8.71 -1.26 -8.69
N LEU A 62 7.55 -0.70 -8.99
CA LEU A 62 6.28 -1.04 -8.36
C LEU A 62 5.90 -2.50 -8.62
N ILE A 63 6.01 -2.99 -9.86
CA ILE A 63 5.72 -4.39 -10.19
C ILE A 63 6.59 -5.33 -9.34
N LYS A 64 7.90 -5.08 -9.26
CA LYS A 64 8.81 -5.89 -8.43
C LYS A 64 8.41 -5.86 -6.95
N GLN A 65 8.07 -4.69 -6.42
CA GLN A 65 7.64 -4.53 -5.04
C GLN A 65 6.36 -5.33 -4.79
N PHE A 66 5.31 -5.13 -5.58
CA PHE A 66 4.03 -5.81 -5.38
C PHE A 66 4.09 -7.32 -5.64
N GLN A 67 5.00 -7.79 -6.52
CA GLN A 67 5.27 -9.22 -6.67
C GLN A 67 5.91 -9.83 -5.43
N LYS A 68 6.88 -9.13 -4.82
CA LYS A 68 7.48 -9.54 -3.54
C LYS A 68 6.42 -9.58 -2.44
N ASP A 69 5.63 -8.51 -2.33
CA ASP A 69 4.54 -8.42 -1.36
C ASP A 69 3.51 -9.55 -1.56
N SER A 70 3.20 -9.95 -2.82
CA SER A 70 2.34 -11.11 -3.10
C SER A 70 2.89 -12.41 -2.52
N THR A 71 4.19 -12.63 -2.61
CA THR A 71 4.85 -13.84 -2.10
C THR A 71 4.80 -13.86 -0.56
N ASP A 72 5.10 -12.71 0.05
CA ASP A 72 5.10 -12.58 1.51
C ASP A 72 3.65 -12.75 2.05
N LEU A 73 2.67 -12.10 1.43
CA LEU A 73 1.23 -12.21 1.79
C LEU A 73 0.68 -13.63 1.61
N TRP A 74 1.16 -14.37 0.61
CA TRP A 74 0.77 -15.77 0.44
C TRP A 74 1.15 -16.59 1.68
N SER A 75 2.35 -16.40 2.20
CA SER A 75 2.82 -17.09 3.42
C SER A 75 1.95 -16.78 4.63
N PHE A 76 1.51 -15.51 4.79
CA PHE A 76 0.59 -15.11 5.85
C PHE A 76 -0.80 -15.74 5.69
N ASN A 77 -1.34 -15.75 4.49
CA ASN A 77 -2.64 -16.34 4.20
C ASN A 77 -2.64 -17.86 4.40
N GLU A 78 -1.60 -18.56 3.95
CA GLU A 78 -1.46 -20.00 4.21
C GLU A 78 -1.32 -20.29 5.71
N GLY A 79 -0.50 -19.53 6.43
CA GLY A 79 -0.41 -19.64 7.89
C GLY A 79 -1.78 -19.49 8.57
N SER A 80 -2.58 -18.51 8.14
CA SER A 80 -3.93 -18.30 8.65
C SER A 80 -4.87 -19.49 8.43
N LYS A 81 -4.77 -20.19 7.29
CA LYS A 81 -5.59 -21.39 7.01
C LYS A 81 -5.33 -22.52 8.01
N TYR A 82 -4.09 -22.67 8.47
CA TYR A 82 -3.76 -23.66 9.49
C TYR A 82 -4.14 -23.21 10.90
N MET A 83 -4.04 -21.94 11.19
CA MET A 83 -4.27 -21.40 12.54
C MET A 83 -5.76 -21.23 12.86
N MET A 84 -6.59 -20.78 11.93
CA MET A 84 -8.00 -20.52 12.17
C MET A 84 -8.80 -21.73 12.67
N PRO A 85 -8.64 -22.96 12.15
CA PRO A 85 -9.30 -24.14 12.71
C PRO A 85 -8.94 -24.38 14.17
N ILE A 86 -7.68 -24.11 14.59
CA ILE A 86 -7.22 -24.26 15.96
C ILE A 86 -7.91 -23.25 16.86
N PHE A 87 -8.03 -21.99 16.44
CA PHE A 87 -8.78 -20.98 17.20
C PHE A 87 -10.26 -21.35 17.34
N ASN A 88 -10.89 -21.84 16.28
CA ASN A 88 -12.29 -22.29 16.34
C ASN A 88 -12.47 -23.46 17.31
N THR A 89 -11.52 -24.39 17.35
CA THR A 89 -11.52 -25.49 18.31
C THR A 89 -11.35 -24.99 19.74
N LEU A 90 -10.44 -24.05 19.99
CA LEU A 90 -10.25 -23.45 21.30
C LEU A 90 -11.50 -22.68 21.76
N ASP A 91 -12.13 -21.90 20.86
CA ASP A 91 -13.36 -21.17 21.16
C ASP A 91 -14.49 -22.14 21.58
N SER A 92 -14.68 -23.25 20.85
CA SER A 92 -15.66 -24.27 21.23
C SER A 92 -15.32 -24.94 22.57
N THR A 93 -14.04 -25.28 22.81
CA THR A 93 -13.59 -25.88 24.05
C THR A 93 -13.83 -24.95 25.25
N PHE A 94 -13.54 -23.67 25.12
CA PHE A 94 -13.76 -22.71 26.20
C PHE A 94 -15.25 -22.49 26.45
N ARG A 95 -16.09 -22.45 25.43
CA ARG A 95 -17.57 -22.36 25.61
C ARG A 95 -18.13 -23.59 26.32
N GLU A 96 -17.66 -24.80 25.97
CA GLU A 96 -18.05 -26.02 26.66
C GLU A 96 -17.60 -26.03 28.12
N ASN A 97 -16.40 -25.52 28.42
CA ASN A 97 -15.91 -25.37 29.77
C ASN A 97 -16.81 -24.44 30.61
N LEU A 98 -17.16 -23.26 30.05
CA LEU A 98 -18.05 -22.29 30.70
C LEU A 98 -19.45 -22.87 30.95
N ASN A 99 -19.94 -23.73 30.05
CA ASN A 99 -21.22 -24.42 30.20
C ASN A 99 -21.18 -25.60 31.19
N GLY A 100 -20.02 -25.88 31.80
CA GLY A 100 -19.84 -26.97 32.75
C GLY A 100 -19.77 -28.37 32.11
N ASN A 101 -19.58 -28.46 30.80
CA ASN A 101 -19.50 -29.72 30.05
C ASN A 101 -18.11 -30.37 30.09
N ILE A 102 -17.08 -29.66 30.59
CA ILE A 102 -15.73 -30.17 30.74
C ILE A 102 -15.44 -30.43 32.20
N ASN A 103 -14.79 -31.59 32.51
CA ASN A 103 -14.32 -31.87 33.86
C ASN A 103 -13.28 -30.81 34.25
N LYS A 104 -13.46 -30.19 35.43
CA LYS A 104 -12.61 -29.10 35.93
C LYS A 104 -11.14 -29.49 36.13
N ASP A 105 -10.84 -30.79 36.32
CA ASP A 105 -9.47 -31.31 36.44
C ASP A 105 -8.83 -31.63 35.06
N SER A 106 -9.58 -31.45 33.94
CA SER A 106 -9.07 -31.68 32.60
C SER A 106 -8.07 -30.61 32.19
N LEU A 107 -7.04 -31.03 31.48
CA LEU A 107 -6.03 -30.11 30.88
C LEU A 107 -6.46 -29.68 29.46
N ILE A 108 -6.60 -28.37 29.29
CA ILE A 108 -6.84 -27.74 27.99
C ILE A 108 -5.49 -27.35 27.40
N LYS A 109 -5.24 -27.76 26.14
CA LYS A 109 -4.02 -27.43 25.39
C LYS A 109 -4.19 -26.16 24.62
N ILE A 110 -3.39 -25.16 24.91
CA ILE A 110 -3.36 -23.88 24.20
C ILE A 110 -2.01 -23.75 23.50
N PRO A 111 -1.95 -23.76 22.17
CA PRO A 111 -0.68 -23.65 21.45
C PRO A 111 0.04 -22.33 21.75
N VAL A 112 1.37 -22.37 21.90
CA VAL A 112 2.18 -21.18 22.23
C VAL A 112 2.06 -20.07 21.20
N PHE A 113 1.78 -20.39 19.95
CA PHE A 113 1.62 -19.37 18.90
C PHE A 113 0.35 -18.51 19.04
N ILE A 114 -0.54 -18.84 20.02
CA ILE A 114 -1.74 -18.04 20.26
C ILE A 114 -1.41 -16.60 20.68
N THR A 115 -0.27 -16.39 21.31
CA THR A 115 0.20 -15.07 21.75
C THR A 115 1.15 -14.41 20.75
N LEU A 116 1.61 -15.13 19.71
CA LEU A 116 2.52 -14.57 18.72
C LEU A 116 1.77 -13.64 17.76
N GLN A 117 2.19 -12.41 17.69
CA GLN A 117 1.79 -11.47 16.62
C GLN A 117 2.81 -11.50 15.50
N SER A 118 2.33 -11.63 14.27
CA SER A 118 3.15 -11.50 13.08
C SER A 118 2.69 -10.28 12.26
N GLU A 119 3.63 -9.50 11.78
CA GLU A 119 3.39 -8.32 10.97
C GLU A 119 3.85 -8.57 9.54
N PHE A 120 2.99 -8.28 8.58
CA PHE A 120 3.38 -8.19 7.18
C PHE A 120 4.06 -6.84 6.95
N ILE A 121 5.33 -6.87 6.56
CA ILE A 121 6.09 -5.67 6.24
C ILE A 121 6.12 -5.50 4.73
N SER A 122 5.28 -4.60 4.21
CA SER A 122 5.28 -4.26 2.80
C SER A 122 6.53 -3.47 2.41
N GLY A 123 7.08 -3.79 1.25
CA GLY A 123 8.19 -3.05 0.67
C GLY A 123 7.78 -1.70 0.06
N THR A 124 7.05 -0.85 0.77
CA THR A 124 6.45 0.39 0.23
C THR A 124 7.43 1.47 -0.26
N TYR A 125 8.71 1.16 -0.42
CA TYR A 125 9.74 2.15 -0.79
C TYR A 125 9.46 2.88 -2.10
N ALA A 126 9.12 2.15 -3.17
CA ALA A 126 8.83 2.75 -4.47
C ALA A 126 7.56 3.61 -4.44
N LEU A 127 6.55 3.16 -3.70
CA LEU A 127 5.29 3.88 -3.54
C LEU A 127 5.46 5.14 -2.67
N ASN A 128 6.23 5.06 -1.60
CA ASN A 128 6.53 6.22 -0.74
C ASN A 128 7.37 7.26 -1.51
N GLU A 129 8.37 6.83 -2.28
CA GLU A 129 9.15 7.74 -3.12
C GLU A 129 8.27 8.45 -4.13
N LEU A 130 7.36 7.75 -4.80
CA LEU A 130 6.41 8.28 -5.77
C LEU A 130 5.53 9.39 -5.16
N ASN A 131 5.04 9.18 -3.93
CA ASN A 131 4.24 10.16 -3.20
C ASN A 131 5.08 11.36 -2.76
N ASN A 132 6.26 11.12 -2.17
CA ASN A 132 7.10 12.17 -1.61
C ASN A 132 7.71 13.09 -2.70
N THR A 133 7.89 12.57 -3.91
CA THR A 133 8.42 13.33 -5.06
C THR A 133 7.33 13.96 -5.94
N GLY A 134 6.05 13.73 -5.64
CA GLY A 134 4.92 14.20 -6.45
C GLY A 134 4.78 13.48 -7.81
N LYS A 135 5.57 12.42 -8.04
CA LYS A 135 5.60 11.68 -9.30
C LYS A 135 4.37 10.78 -9.54
N MET A 136 3.46 10.72 -8.58
CA MET A 136 2.14 10.11 -8.76
C MET A 136 1.38 10.74 -9.94
N SER A 137 1.63 12.01 -10.25
CA SER A 137 1.07 12.74 -11.38
C SER A 137 1.45 12.15 -12.75
N LEU A 138 2.56 11.42 -12.86
CA LEU A 138 2.97 10.74 -14.10
C LEU A 138 1.99 9.62 -14.50
N PHE A 139 1.30 9.01 -13.53
CA PHE A 139 0.29 8.00 -13.79
C PHE A 139 -1.02 8.66 -14.22
N LYS A 140 -1.46 8.40 -15.45
CA LYS A 140 -2.73 8.92 -16.00
C LYS A 140 -3.95 8.08 -15.61
N ASN A 141 -3.74 6.89 -15.03
CA ASN A 141 -4.80 5.97 -14.65
C ASN A 141 -5.25 6.25 -13.22
N ASP A 142 -6.39 6.90 -13.05
CA ASP A 142 -6.93 7.26 -11.74
C ASP A 142 -7.30 6.02 -10.90
N THR A 143 -7.85 4.97 -11.52
CA THR A 143 -8.12 3.70 -10.83
C THR A 143 -6.85 3.11 -10.22
N LEU A 144 -5.70 3.21 -10.90
CA LEU A 144 -4.43 2.76 -10.35
C LEU A 144 -4.01 3.63 -9.14
N LYS A 145 -4.15 4.95 -9.24
CA LYS A 145 -3.83 5.86 -8.12
C LYS A 145 -4.69 5.56 -6.89
N ASP A 146 -5.99 5.34 -7.10
CA ASP A 146 -6.92 4.98 -6.02
C ASP A 146 -6.50 3.67 -5.35
N LYS A 147 -6.15 2.65 -6.14
CA LYS A 147 -5.69 1.35 -5.61
C LYS A 147 -4.35 1.44 -4.87
N LEU A 148 -3.43 2.27 -5.34
CA LEU A 148 -2.17 2.53 -4.64
C LEU A 148 -2.42 3.22 -3.29
N THR A 149 -3.35 4.17 -3.24
CA THR A 149 -3.77 4.85 -2.00
C THR A 149 -4.48 3.88 -1.06
N GLU A 150 -5.43 3.08 -1.56
CA GLU A 150 -6.12 2.03 -0.80
C GLU A 150 -5.12 1.07 -0.15
N TYR A 151 -4.13 0.62 -0.91
CA TYR A 151 -3.07 -0.26 -0.39
C TYR A 151 -2.32 0.35 0.80
N GLN A 152 -1.93 1.63 0.70
CA GLN A 152 -1.25 2.33 1.80
C GLN A 152 -2.12 2.44 3.05
N VAL A 153 -3.42 2.74 2.86
CA VAL A 153 -4.38 2.82 3.98
C VAL A 153 -4.49 1.46 4.68
N LEU A 154 -4.58 0.36 3.91
CA LEU A 154 -4.66 -1.00 4.47
C LEU A 154 -3.38 -1.38 5.25
N ILE A 155 -2.19 -1.06 4.73
CA ILE A 155 -0.93 -1.26 5.43
C ILE A 155 -0.89 -0.46 6.73
N GLN A 156 -1.33 0.80 6.71
CA GLN A 156 -1.39 1.63 7.91
C GLN A 156 -2.40 1.11 8.94
N GLN A 157 -3.55 0.61 8.50
CA GLN A 157 -4.56 -0.02 9.37
C GLN A 157 -3.99 -1.25 10.07
N GLN A 158 -3.31 -2.13 9.33
CA GLN A 158 -2.62 -3.29 9.88
C GLN A 158 -1.61 -2.88 10.95
N HIS A 159 -0.73 -1.94 10.65
CA HIS A 159 0.27 -1.43 11.58
C HIS A 159 -0.37 -0.86 12.86
N ASN A 160 -1.43 -0.08 12.71
CA ASN A 160 -2.16 0.50 13.85
C ASN A 160 -2.81 -0.56 14.74
N ILE A 161 -3.38 -1.63 14.16
CA ILE A 161 -3.95 -2.72 14.95
C ILE A 161 -2.84 -3.41 15.76
N ILE A 162 -1.74 -3.79 15.11
CA ILE A 162 -0.63 -4.45 15.79
C ILE A 162 -0.08 -3.58 16.92
N GLY A 163 0.18 -2.30 16.65
CA GLY A 163 0.70 -1.38 17.66
C GLY A 163 -0.22 -1.19 18.88
N ARG A 164 -1.56 -1.14 18.63
CA ARG A 164 -2.54 -0.99 19.73
C ARG A 164 -2.76 -2.26 20.54
N THR A 165 -2.58 -3.43 19.92
CA THR A 165 -2.93 -4.72 20.54
C THR A 165 -1.72 -5.43 21.14
N LYS A 166 -0.49 -5.02 20.83
CA LYS A 166 0.74 -5.66 21.28
C LYS A 166 0.75 -5.90 22.80
N ASN A 167 0.46 -4.86 23.58
CA ASN A 167 0.47 -4.99 25.05
C ASN A 167 -0.55 -6.01 25.55
N LYS A 168 -1.71 -6.13 24.89
CA LYS A 168 -2.73 -7.11 25.24
C LYS A 168 -2.28 -8.55 24.97
N PHE A 169 -1.59 -8.77 23.86
CA PHE A 169 -0.98 -10.07 23.59
C PHE A 169 0.09 -10.43 24.61
N ASP A 170 0.92 -9.47 25.01
CA ASP A 170 1.94 -9.66 26.06
C ASP A 170 1.30 -9.93 27.43
N GLU A 171 0.19 -9.27 27.78
CA GLU A 171 -0.56 -9.51 29.01
C GLU A 171 -1.19 -10.90 29.03
N PHE A 172 -1.78 -11.32 27.91
CA PHE A 172 -2.36 -12.66 27.80
C PHE A 172 -1.29 -13.76 27.85
N ASP A 173 -0.13 -13.56 27.21
CA ASP A 173 1.00 -14.48 27.31
C ASP A 173 1.46 -14.66 28.76
N LYS A 174 1.62 -13.55 29.51
CA LYS A 174 1.96 -13.59 30.94
C LYS A 174 0.89 -14.29 31.76
N LEU A 175 -0.38 -14.13 31.42
CA LEU A 175 -1.48 -14.84 32.10
C LEU A 175 -1.37 -16.34 31.84
N LEU A 176 -1.16 -16.78 30.61
CA LEU A 176 -0.95 -18.18 30.26
C LEU A 176 0.26 -18.78 31.00
N ILE A 177 1.39 -18.10 30.97
CA ILE A 177 2.61 -18.55 31.67
C ILE A 177 2.35 -18.79 33.17
N ARG A 178 1.58 -17.92 33.82
CA ARG A 178 1.29 -18.03 35.25
C ARG A 178 0.30 -19.14 35.61
N LYS A 179 -0.70 -19.38 34.73
CA LYS A 179 -1.81 -20.30 34.99
C LYS A 179 -1.61 -21.70 34.40
N SER A 180 -0.54 -21.95 33.67
CA SER A 180 -0.35 -23.20 32.94
C SER A 180 1.00 -23.86 33.20
N LYS A 181 1.11 -25.14 32.83
CA LYS A 181 2.38 -25.85 32.64
C LYS A 181 2.74 -25.84 31.15
N PHE A 182 4.01 -25.69 30.84
CA PHE A 182 4.47 -25.73 29.46
C PHE A 182 4.95 -27.13 29.07
N ALA A 183 4.34 -27.74 28.07
CA ALA A 183 4.79 -29.00 27.48
C ALA A 183 4.44 -29.09 26.00
N ASP A 184 5.33 -29.68 25.20
CA ASP A 184 5.12 -29.96 23.78
C ASP A 184 4.66 -28.72 22.95
N ARG A 185 5.25 -27.55 23.21
CA ARG A 185 4.91 -26.27 22.58
C ARG A 185 3.47 -25.82 22.85
N ASN A 186 2.89 -26.26 23.94
CA ASN A 186 1.58 -25.84 24.40
C ASN A 186 1.63 -25.36 25.84
N TYR A 187 0.74 -24.44 26.18
CA TYR A 187 0.32 -24.16 27.54
C TYR A 187 -0.73 -25.19 27.91
N LEU A 188 -0.50 -25.92 28.99
CA LEU A 188 -1.44 -26.88 29.58
C LEU A 188 -2.09 -26.21 30.79
N ILE A 189 -3.35 -25.79 30.64
CA ILE A 189 -4.10 -25.11 31.68
C ILE A 189 -5.22 -26.03 32.22
N GLU A 190 -5.39 -26.09 33.52
CA GLU A 190 -6.53 -26.81 34.13
C GLU A 190 -7.82 -26.05 33.85
N ALA A 191 -8.90 -26.76 33.53
CA ALA A 191 -10.17 -26.15 33.16
C ALA A 191 -10.75 -25.24 34.26
N ASN A 192 -10.46 -25.52 35.54
CA ASN A 192 -10.82 -24.71 36.70
C ASN A 192 -10.06 -23.38 36.80
N GLU A 193 -8.90 -23.25 36.14
CA GLU A 193 -8.12 -22.00 36.06
C GLU A 193 -8.60 -21.03 34.99
N ILE A 194 -9.51 -21.50 34.15
CA ILE A 194 -10.17 -20.67 33.14
C ILE A 194 -11.41 -20.05 33.77
N ASP A 195 -11.24 -18.84 34.31
CA ASP A 195 -12.36 -18.07 34.86
C ASP A 195 -13.07 -17.29 33.76
N GLU A 196 -14.37 -17.00 33.98
CA GLU A 196 -15.22 -16.36 33.01
C GLU A 196 -14.82 -14.90 32.74
N ASP A 197 -14.38 -14.18 33.78
CA ASP A 197 -14.21 -12.73 33.67
C ASP A 197 -12.84 -12.30 33.20
N ALA A 198 -11.76 -12.82 33.76
CA ALA A 198 -10.40 -12.35 33.45
C ALA A 198 -9.82 -13.06 32.21
N PHE A 199 -9.85 -14.39 32.20
CA PHE A 199 -9.23 -15.19 31.15
C PHE A 199 -9.99 -15.07 29.84
N MET A 200 -11.31 -15.23 29.87
CA MET A 200 -12.13 -15.23 28.67
C MET A 200 -12.20 -13.87 28.00
N ASN A 201 -12.19 -12.77 28.76
CA ASN A 201 -12.16 -11.42 28.19
C ASN A 201 -10.86 -11.17 27.41
N GLU A 202 -9.71 -11.58 27.95
CA GLU A 202 -8.43 -11.46 27.22
C GLU A 202 -8.38 -12.40 26.01
N TYR A 203 -8.84 -13.64 26.13
CA TYR A 203 -8.91 -14.58 25.02
C TYR A 203 -9.78 -14.06 23.87
N TRP A 204 -11.02 -13.59 24.17
CA TRP A 204 -11.91 -13.08 23.12
C TRP A 204 -11.39 -11.81 22.47
N PHE A 205 -10.68 -10.97 23.20
CA PHE A 205 -9.98 -9.83 22.61
C PHE A 205 -8.91 -10.29 21.60
N ILE A 206 -8.12 -11.29 21.95
CA ILE A 206 -7.10 -11.88 21.07
C ILE A 206 -7.74 -12.49 19.83
N ASP A 207 -8.80 -13.30 19.98
CA ASP A 207 -9.51 -13.93 18.87
C ASP A 207 -10.13 -12.89 17.93
N ALA A 208 -10.82 -11.88 18.46
CA ALA A 208 -11.38 -10.79 17.66
C ALA A 208 -10.31 -10.01 16.89
N THR A 209 -9.17 -9.74 17.53
CA THR A 209 -8.04 -9.06 16.89
C THR A 209 -7.48 -9.88 15.73
N ARG A 210 -7.33 -11.19 15.89
CA ARG A 210 -6.84 -12.08 14.83
C ARG A 210 -7.80 -12.17 13.65
N LYS A 211 -9.09 -12.24 13.91
CA LYS A 211 -10.11 -12.21 12.86
C LYS A 211 -10.06 -10.89 12.07
N ALA A 212 -9.89 -9.76 12.76
CA ALA A 212 -9.73 -8.45 12.12
C ALA A 212 -8.43 -8.38 11.29
N GLN A 213 -7.32 -8.88 11.81
CA GLN A 213 -6.04 -8.95 11.06
C GLN A 213 -6.18 -9.81 9.80
N GLN A 214 -6.81 -10.98 9.89
CA GLN A 214 -7.03 -11.86 8.74
C GLN A 214 -7.81 -11.15 7.63
N LEU A 215 -8.88 -10.43 7.98
CA LEU A 215 -9.67 -9.66 7.01
C LEU A 215 -8.82 -8.60 6.31
N ILE A 216 -7.97 -7.88 7.06
CA ILE A 216 -7.06 -6.88 6.50
C ILE A 216 -6.05 -7.55 5.55
N TYR A 217 -5.45 -8.67 5.89
CA TYR A 217 -4.52 -9.38 5.01
C TYR A 217 -5.18 -9.85 3.71
N GLN A 218 -6.43 -10.32 3.78
CA GLN A 218 -7.21 -10.67 2.59
C GLN A 218 -7.43 -9.45 1.69
N ASN A 219 -7.80 -8.30 2.27
CA ASN A 219 -7.99 -7.06 1.52
C ASN A 219 -6.67 -6.55 0.92
N ILE A 220 -5.56 -6.58 1.67
CA ILE A 220 -4.23 -6.23 1.15
C ILE A 220 -3.88 -7.13 -0.04
N THR A 221 -4.09 -8.44 0.08
CA THR A 221 -3.82 -9.40 -0.99
C THR A 221 -4.63 -9.10 -2.25
N LYS A 222 -5.93 -8.85 -2.09
CA LYS A 222 -6.83 -8.50 -3.20
C LYS A 222 -6.36 -7.23 -3.90
N THR A 223 -6.14 -6.15 -3.13
CA THR A 223 -5.70 -4.85 -3.68
C THR A 223 -4.33 -4.95 -4.35
N ASN A 224 -3.39 -5.72 -3.79
CA ASN A 224 -2.10 -6.02 -4.39
C ASN A 224 -2.23 -6.65 -5.78
N HIS A 225 -3.06 -7.68 -5.93
CA HIS A 225 -3.31 -8.33 -7.22
C HIS A 225 -3.95 -7.38 -8.25
N GLU A 226 -4.89 -6.53 -7.82
CA GLU A 226 -5.51 -5.52 -8.68
C GLU A 226 -4.48 -4.50 -9.18
N ILE A 227 -3.58 -4.03 -8.32
CA ILE A 227 -2.49 -3.11 -8.67
C ILE A 227 -1.56 -3.75 -9.71
N ILE A 228 -1.09 -4.98 -9.49
CA ILE A 228 -0.23 -5.68 -10.46
C ILE A 228 -0.90 -5.79 -11.83
N LYS A 229 -2.20 -6.11 -11.86
CA LYS A 229 -2.97 -6.19 -13.10
C LYS A 229 -3.07 -4.85 -13.82
N LEU A 230 -3.23 -3.74 -13.08
CA LEU A 230 -3.31 -2.39 -13.63
C LEU A 230 -1.94 -1.88 -14.13
N LEU A 231 -0.86 -2.21 -13.44
CA LEU A 231 0.51 -1.82 -13.83
C LEU A 231 1.01 -2.52 -15.11
N ARG A 232 0.44 -3.69 -15.44
CA ARG A 232 0.81 -4.47 -16.64
C ARG A 232 0.04 -4.07 -17.90
N LYS A 233 -0.98 -3.24 -17.77
CA LYS A 233 -1.72 -2.64 -18.88
C LYS A 233 -1.04 -1.36 -19.36
#